data_1ece7c19307f90880b66a0e1f18312f9
#
_entry.id   1ece7c19307f90880b66a0e1f18312f9
#
_cell.length_a   1.000
_cell.length_b   1.000
_cell.length_c   1.000
_cell.angle_alpha   90.00
_cell.angle_beta   90.00
_cell.angle_gamma   90.00
#
_symmetry.space_group_name_H-M   'P 1'
#
loop_
_entity.id
_entity.type
_entity.pdbx_description
1 polymer ?
#
loop_
_entity_poly.entity_id
_entity_poly.type
_entity_poly.pdbx_seq_one_letter_code
_entity_poly.pdbx_strand_id
1 'polypeptide(L)'
;MVIIQPSGGLCNRMRVNNSSLELAKRKGTKLLVLWYCADELNAPFESLFQPVEEFKVINFTSLKDLRKLWYQLTARTRVSNADIENHTTDGTLDQDFFDSIKLPAYIFTWEHFYPADEYFKLFKPTAELQKRIDEVTKHFTDDMVSVHIRRTDQIN
;
A
#
# COMPACT_ATOMS: atom_id res chain seq x y z
N MET A 1 -5.33 -13.47 9.42
CA MET A 1 -4.77 -12.10 9.27
C MET A 1 -4.07 -12.01 7.93
N VAL A 2 -4.33 -10.96 7.16
CA VAL A 2 -3.53 -10.58 5.99
C VAL A 2 -2.42 -9.65 6.47
N ILE A 3 -1.19 -9.88 5.99
CA ILE A 3 -0.01 -9.08 6.30
C ILE A 3 0.55 -8.61 4.97
N ILE A 4 0.55 -7.30 4.74
CA ILE A 4 1.05 -6.70 3.50
C ILE A 4 2.33 -5.91 3.77
N GLN A 5 3.32 -6.12 2.92
CA GLN A 5 4.47 -5.22 2.77
C GLN A 5 4.35 -4.56 1.39
N PRO A 6 3.74 -3.36 1.31
CA PRO A 6 3.63 -2.64 0.05
C PRO A 6 5.00 -2.09 -0.34
N SER A 7 5.33 -2.11 -1.63
CA SER A 7 6.57 -1.58 -2.19
C SER A 7 6.29 -0.46 -3.21
N GLY A 8 7.35 0.15 -3.70
CA GLY A 8 7.26 1.27 -4.63
C GLY A 8 6.99 2.61 -3.94
N GLY A 9 6.75 3.63 -4.76
CA GLY A 9 6.44 4.98 -4.30
C GLY A 9 5.09 5.10 -3.60
N LEU A 10 4.81 6.27 -3.03
CA LEU A 10 3.66 6.52 -2.17
C LEU A 10 2.31 6.06 -2.76
N CYS A 11 2.01 6.46 -4.00
CA CYS A 11 0.73 6.11 -4.63
C CYS A 11 0.56 4.60 -4.87
N ASN A 12 1.65 3.88 -5.20
CA ASN A 12 1.61 2.42 -5.32
C ASN A 12 1.26 1.80 -3.97
N ARG A 13 1.94 2.21 -2.90
CA ARG A 13 1.67 1.71 -1.55
C ARG A 13 0.23 1.96 -1.10
N MET A 14 -0.33 3.12 -1.43
CA MET A 14 -1.74 3.43 -1.11
C MET A 14 -2.69 2.49 -1.84
N ARG A 15 -2.48 2.25 -3.14
CA ARG A 15 -3.29 1.30 -3.95
C ARG A 15 -3.17 -0.13 -3.44
N VAL A 16 -1.96 -0.57 -3.13
CA VAL A 16 -1.71 -1.92 -2.58
C VAL A 16 -2.38 -2.10 -1.22
N ASN A 17 -2.32 -1.10 -0.35
CA ASN A 17 -3.00 -1.16 0.96
C ASN A 17 -4.52 -1.28 0.80
N ASN A 18 -5.13 -0.54 -0.13
CA ASN A 18 -6.56 -0.68 -0.43
C ASN A 18 -6.92 -2.07 -0.95
N SER A 19 -6.16 -2.60 -1.91
CA SER A 19 -6.36 -3.96 -2.41
C SER A 19 -6.24 -5.00 -1.30
N SER A 20 -5.26 -4.82 -0.41
CA SER A 20 -5.04 -5.72 0.73
C SER A 20 -6.15 -5.60 1.78
N LEU A 21 -6.71 -4.41 1.98
CA LEU A 21 -7.86 -4.21 2.86
C LEU A 21 -9.09 -4.90 2.30
N GLU A 22 -9.33 -4.82 0.99
CA GLU A 22 -10.41 -5.54 0.33
C GLU A 22 -10.23 -7.06 0.47
N LEU A 23 -9.03 -7.58 0.23
CA LEU A 23 -8.71 -8.99 0.48
C LEU A 23 -9.01 -9.40 1.92
N ALA A 24 -8.59 -8.58 2.89
CA ALA A 24 -8.82 -8.87 4.31
C ALA A 24 -10.32 -8.89 4.65
N LYS A 25 -11.10 -7.95 4.11
CA LYS A 25 -12.56 -7.93 4.26
C LYS A 25 -13.21 -9.19 3.68
N ARG A 26 -12.87 -9.56 2.44
CA ARG A 26 -13.39 -10.77 1.78
C ARG A 26 -13.03 -12.05 2.52
N LYS A 27 -11.84 -12.10 3.12
CA LYS A 27 -11.39 -13.24 3.97
C LYS A 27 -11.92 -13.15 5.42
N GLY A 28 -12.72 -12.16 5.78
CA GLY A 28 -13.27 -11.98 7.13
C GLY A 28 -12.19 -11.83 8.21
N THR A 29 -11.10 -11.11 7.88
CA THR A 29 -9.93 -11.00 8.76
C THR A 29 -9.38 -9.58 8.86
N LYS A 30 -8.36 -9.37 9.70
CA LYS A 30 -7.68 -8.08 9.89
C LYS A 30 -6.51 -7.92 8.94
N LEU A 31 -6.22 -6.66 8.57
CA LEU A 31 -5.04 -6.26 7.83
C LEU A 31 -3.96 -5.72 8.77
N LEU A 32 -2.71 -6.13 8.53
CA LEU A 32 -1.50 -5.56 9.09
C LEU A 32 -0.60 -5.06 7.95
N VAL A 33 -0.24 -3.78 7.99
CA VAL A 33 0.65 -3.14 7.02
C VAL A 33 2.06 -3.07 7.61
N LEU A 34 3.03 -3.65 6.92
CA LEU A 34 4.45 -3.54 7.21
C LEU A 34 5.04 -2.42 6.33
N TRP A 35 5.18 -1.23 6.89
CA TRP A 35 5.59 -0.03 6.16
C TRP A 35 7.10 0.15 6.20
N TYR A 36 7.75 -0.04 5.05
CA TYR A 36 9.20 0.10 4.93
C TYR A 36 9.59 1.57 4.72
N CYS A 37 10.38 2.12 5.64
CA CYS A 37 10.84 3.52 5.65
C CYS A 37 12.27 3.60 5.14
N ALA A 38 12.48 3.32 3.87
CA ALA A 38 13.76 3.45 3.18
C ALA A 38 13.54 3.44 1.65
N ASP A 39 14.60 3.56 0.89
CA ASP A 39 14.62 3.53 -0.57
C ASP A 39 13.70 4.60 -1.19
N GLU A 40 12.66 4.19 -1.91
CA GLU A 40 11.76 5.07 -2.65
C GLU A 40 10.89 5.97 -1.76
N LEU A 41 10.67 5.58 -0.51
CA LEU A 41 9.83 6.33 0.44
C LEU A 41 10.41 6.28 1.85
N ASN A 42 11.33 7.19 2.14
CA ASN A 42 11.97 7.30 3.45
C ASN A 42 11.15 8.15 4.43
N ALA A 43 9.92 7.73 4.68
CA ALA A 43 9.02 8.41 5.61
C ALA A 43 8.15 7.40 6.37
N PRO A 44 8.03 7.52 7.71
CA PRO A 44 7.08 6.74 8.49
C PRO A 44 5.63 7.05 8.06
N PHE A 45 4.74 6.07 8.20
CA PHE A 45 3.34 6.22 7.81
C PHE A 45 2.67 7.41 8.52
N GLU A 46 2.87 7.53 9.82
CA GLU A 46 2.28 8.57 10.67
C GLU A 46 2.83 9.98 10.42
N SER A 47 3.96 10.12 9.71
CA SER A 47 4.43 11.44 9.26
C SER A 47 3.68 11.94 8.02
N LEU A 48 3.00 11.05 7.31
CA LEU A 48 2.27 11.33 6.09
C LEU A 48 0.75 11.39 6.33
N PHE A 49 0.24 10.43 7.12
CA PHE A 49 -1.19 10.21 7.26
C PHE A 49 -1.65 10.18 8.70
N GLN A 50 -2.91 10.57 8.90
CA GLN A 50 -3.65 10.33 10.12
C GLN A 50 -3.82 8.82 10.36
N PRO A 51 -4.04 8.39 11.62
CA PRO A 51 -4.34 6.99 11.90
C PRO A 51 -5.52 6.48 11.07
N VAL A 52 -5.40 5.27 10.56
CA VAL A 52 -6.43 4.56 9.81
C VAL A 52 -7.00 3.47 10.72
N GLU A 53 -8.32 3.45 10.92
CA GLU A 53 -8.97 2.50 11.83
C GLU A 53 -9.05 1.09 11.26
N GLU A 54 -9.08 0.97 9.93
CA GLU A 54 -9.31 -0.26 9.21
C GLU A 54 -8.12 -1.23 9.24
N PHE A 55 -6.91 -0.72 9.54
CA PHE A 55 -5.72 -1.56 9.62
C PHE A 55 -4.69 -1.04 10.62
N LYS A 56 -3.77 -1.92 11.02
CA LYS A 56 -2.61 -1.55 11.82
C LYS A 56 -1.38 -1.38 10.93
N VAL A 57 -0.50 -0.44 11.31
CA VAL A 57 0.78 -0.19 10.64
C VAL A 57 1.94 -0.46 11.58
N ILE A 58 2.98 -1.10 11.06
CA ILE A 58 4.29 -1.25 11.71
C ILE A 58 5.34 -0.68 10.76
N ASN A 59 5.98 0.42 11.16
CA ASN A 59 7.12 0.95 10.43
C ASN A 59 8.39 0.15 10.73
N PHE A 60 9.23 -0.01 9.71
CA PHE A 60 10.56 -0.59 9.86
C PHE A 60 11.54 0.03 8.86
N THR A 61 12.82 0.06 9.20
CA THR A 61 13.88 0.69 8.40
C THR A 61 14.92 -0.32 7.89
N SER A 62 14.84 -1.56 8.35
CA SER A 62 15.78 -2.61 7.96
C SER A 62 15.04 -3.84 7.45
N LEU A 63 15.48 -4.37 6.32
CA LEU A 63 14.96 -5.64 5.79
C LEU A 63 15.25 -6.84 6.71
N LYS A 64 16.18 -6.69 7.67
CA LYS A 64 16.49 -7.68 8.70
C LYS A 64 15.67 -7.48 9.99
N ASP A 65 14.64 -6.65 9.99
CA ASP A 65 13.75 -6.46 11.14
C ASP A 65 13.13 -7.80 11.57
N LEU A 66 13.36 -8.17 12.83
CA LEU A 66 12.91 -9.47 13.36
C LEU A 66 11.40 -9.63 13.33
N ARG A 67 10.63 -8.53 13.46
CA ARG A 67 9.16 -8.55 13.37
C ARG A 67 8.72 -8.95 11.97
N LYS A 68 9.34 -8.35 10.93
CA LYS A 68 9.10 -8.71 9.54
C LYS A 68 9.42 -10.19 9.29
N LEU A 69 10.62 -10.63 9.71
CA LEU A 69 11.05 -12.02 9.54
C LEU A 69 10.09 -12.99 10.24
N TRP A 70 9.65 -12.65 11.45
CA TRP A 70 8.69 -13.46 12.18
C TRP A 70 7.37 -13.59 11.41
N TYR A 71 6.80 -12.50 10.86
CA TYR A 71 5.59 -12.54 10.06
C TYR A 71 5.76 -13.36 8.77
N GLN A 72 6.92 -13.25 8.12
CA GLN A 72 7.23 -14.05 6.94
C GLN A 72 7.31 -15.54 7.27
N LEU A 73 7.94 -15.92 8.38
CA LEU A 73 8.13 -17.31 8.78
C LEU A 73 6.82 -17.96 9.24
N THR A 74 5.96 -17.20 9.91
CA THR A 74 4.69 -17.72 10.47
C THR A 74 3.53 -17.72 9.48
N ALA A 75 3.69 -17.09 8.31
CA ALA A 75 2.68 -17.10 7.28
C ALA A 75 2.49 -18.48 6.66
N ARG A 76 1.23 -18.91 6.53
CA ARG A 76 0.85 -20.14 5.83
C ARG A 76 0.93 -20.00 4.32
N THR A 77 0.61 -18.81 3.81
CA THR A 77 0.75 -18.48 2.39
C THR A 77 1.68 -17.27 2.27
N ARG A 78 2.62 -17.34 1.33
CA ARG A 78 3.47 -16.22 0.94
C ARG A 78 3.19 -15.91 -0.50
N VAL A 79 2.85 -14.66 -0.76
CA VAL A 79 2.48 -14.17 -2.10
C VAL A 79 3.51 -13.12 -2.50
N SER A 80 4.15 -13.34 -3.62
CA SER A 80 5.12 -12.44 -4.22
C SER A 80 4.44 -11.47 -5.22
N ASN A 81 5.19 -10.49 -5.70
CA ASN A 81 4.71 -9.62 -6.78
C ASN A 81 4.37 -10.41 -8.05
N ALA A 82 5.21 -11.38 -8.42
CA ALA A 82 4.97 -12.22 -9.58
C ALA A 82 3.69 -13.08 -9.45
N ASP A 83 3.37 -13.54 -8.24
CA ASP A 83 2.10 -14.25 -8.02
C ASP A 83 0.90 -13.33 -8.25
N ILE A 84 0.98 -12.08 -7.78
CA ILE A 84 -0.07 -11.08 -8.03
C ILE A 84 -0.21 -10.78 -9.52
N GLU A 85 0.89 -10.53 -10.21
CA GLU A 85 0.88 -10.25 -11.67
C GLU A 85 0.28 -11.41 -12.46
N ASN A 86 0.64 -12.66 -12.13
CA ASN A 86 0.18 -13.85 -12.84
C ASN A 86 -1.27 -14.23 -12.56
N HIS A 87 -1.83 -13.80 -11.43
CA HIS A 87 -3.17 -14.17 -10.97
C HIS A 87 -4.11 -12.97 -10.82
N THR A 88 -3.84 -11.87 -11.53
CA THR A 88 -4.72 -10.71 -11.56
C THR A 88 -5.15 -10.43 -13.00
N THR A 89 -6.45 -10.47 -13.24
CA THR A 89 -7.08 -10.19 -14.53
C THR A 89 -7.94 -8.94 -14.37
N ASP A 90 -7.75 -7.95 -15.24
CA ASP A 90 -8.47 -6.65 -15.19
C ASP A 90 -8.41 -5.97 -13.80
N GLY A 91 -7.24 -6.06 -13.15
CA GLY A 91 -7.01 -5.48 -11.82
C GLY A 91 -7.69 -6.22 -10.67
N THR A 92 -8.28 -7.38 -10.92
CA THR A 92 -8.95 -8.21 -9.90
C THR A 92 -8.28 -9.56 -9.77
N LEU A 93 -8.04 -9.98 -8.54
CA LEU A 93 -7.43 -11.27 -8.23
C LEU A 93 -8.35 -12.43 -8.65
N ASP A 94 -7.78 -13.42 -9.33
CA ASP A 94 -8.50 -14.63 -9.75
C ASP A 94 -9.09 -15.37 -8.55
N GLN A 95 -10.31 -15.90 -8.71
CA GLN A 95 -11.03 -16.53 -7.62
C GLN A 95 -10.32 -17.78 -7.08
N ASP A 96 -9.77 -18.61 -7.96
CA ASP A 96 -9.04 -19.83 -7.56
C ASP A 96 -7.80 -19.49 -6.74
N PHE A 97 -7.07 -18.45 -7.16
CA PHE A 97 -5.92 -17.96 -6.40
C PHE A 97 -6.35 -17.35 -5.06
N PHE A 98 -7.41 -16.53 -5.06
CA PHE A 98 -8.00 -16.02 -3.82
C PHE A 98 -8.31 -17.17 -2.85
N ASP A 99 -8.96 -18.23 -3.30
CA ASP A 99 -9.34 -19.37 -2.47
C ASP A 99 -8.13 -20.15 -1.94
N SER A 100 -7.05 -20.20 -2.70
CA SER A 100 -5.79 -20.83 -2.31
C SER A 100 -5.06 -20.10 -1.18
N ILE A 101 -5.29 -18.81 -0.99
CA ILE A 101 -4.64 -17.99 0.06
C ILE A 101 -5.14 -18.40 1.44
N LYS A 102 -4.30 -19.09 2.21
CA LYS A 102 -4.58 -19.51 3.58
C LYS A 102 -3.96 -18.56 4.60
N LEU A 103 -4.76 -18.20 5.60
CA LEU A 103 -4.35 -17.26 6.65
C LEU A 103 -3.53 -17.94 7.76
N PRO A 104 -2.55 -17.26 8.38
CA PRO A 104 -2.06 -15.94 8.05
C PRO A 104 -1.34 -15.91 6.71
N ALA A 105 -1.58 -14.86 5.91
CA ALA A 105 -0.93 -14.68 4.62
C ALA A 105 0.00 -13.48 4.64
N TYR A 106 1.22 -13.63 4.12
CA TYR A 106 2.18 -12.56 3.91
C TYR A 106 2.27 -12.24 2.42
N ILE A 107 2.07 -10.99 2.06
CA ILE A 107 2.07 -10.50 0.69
C ILE A 107 3.14 -9.42 0.54
N PHE A 108 3.95 -9.50 -0.51
CA PHE A 108 4.90 -8.46 -0.91
C PHE A 108 4.64 -8.09 -2.36
N THR A 109 4.19 -6.85 -2.60
CA THR A 109 3.89 -6.39 -3.96
C THR A 109 3.90 -4.86 -4.06
N TRP A 110 4.04 -4.35 -5.29
CA TRP A 110 3.76 -2.97 -5.69
C TRP A 110 2.54 -2.87 -6.62
N GLU A 111 1.97 -4.01 -7.01
CA GLU A 111 0.79 -4.07 -7.86
C GLU A 111 -0.50 -4.04 -7.05
N HIS A 112 -1.51 -3.36 -7.59
CA HIS A 112 -2.86 -3.46 -7.06
C HIS A 112 -3.55 -4.72 -7.65
N PHE A 113 -4.45 -5.31 -6.88
CA PHE A 113 -5.13 -6.56 -7.24
C PHE A 113 -6.63 -6.58 -6.87
N TYR A 114 -7.17 -5.43 -6.53
CA TYR A 114 -8.59 -5.12 -6.49
C TYR A 114 -8.78 -3.65 -6.86
N PRO A 115 -9.67 -3.34 -7.83
CA PRO A 115 -10.01 -1.97 -8.16
C PRO A 115 -10.75 -1.30 -7.00
N ALA A 116 -10.52 0.00 -6.82
CA ALA A 116 -11.29 0.83 -5.92
C ALA A 116 -11.51 2.19 -6.58
N ASP A 117 -12.72 2.67 -6.57
CA ASP A 117 -13.06 3.98 -7.17
C ASP A 117 -12.39 5.13 -6.43
N GLU A 118 -12.02 4.91 -5.17
CA GLU A 118 -11.53 5.94 -4.27
C GLU A 118 -10.32 5.49 -3.46
N TYR A 119 -9.26 5.03 -4.15
CA TYR A 119 -8.03 4.52 -3.51
C TYR A 119 -7.46 5.44 -2.44
N PHE A 120 -7.62 6.75 -2.57
CA PHE A 120 -6.92 7.71 -1.73
C PHE A 120 -7.77 8.26 -0.58
N LYS A 121 -9.08 8.07 -0.58
CA LYS A 121 -9.98 8.60 0.48
C LYS A 121 -9.64 8.11 1.89
N LEU A 122 -9.07 6.91 1.99
CA LEU A 122 -8.67 6.31 3.25
C LEU A 122 -7.47 7.04 3.89
N PHE A 123 -6.63 7.67 3.06
CA PHE A 123 -5.35 8.24 3.46
C PHE A 123 -5.46 9.75 3.65
N LYS A 124 -5.95 10.18 4.80
CA LYS A 124 -6.03 11.60 5.13
C LYS A 124 -4.65 12.11 5.53
N PRO A 125 -4.12 13.17 4.90
CA PRO A 125 -2.86 13.77 5.30
C PRO A 125 -2.86 14.16 6.78
N THR A 126 -1.67 14.20 7.39
CA THR A 126 -1.53 14.84 8.71
C THR A 126 -1.96 16.30 8.66
N ALA A 127 -2.34 16.88 9.78
CA ALA A 127 -2.77 18.29 9.82
C ALA A 127 -1.68 19.26 9.29
N GLU A 128 -0.41 18.95 9.53
CA GLU A 128 0.71 19.74 9.01
C GLU A 128 0.80 19.65 7.48
N LEU A 129 0.71 18.45 6.93
CA LEU A 129 0.72 18.26 5.47
C LEU A 129 -0.52 18.87 4.82
N GLN A 130 -1.69 18.72 5.43
CA GLN A 130 -2.92 19.33 4.92
C GLN A 130 -2.79 20.84 4.83
N LYS A 131 -2.24 21.49 5.86
CA LYS A 131 -1.98 22.95 5.83
C LYS A 131 -1.08 23.34 4.65
N ARG A 132 -0.01 22.58 4.39
CA ARG A 132 0.88 22.82 3.24
C ARG A 132 0.16 22.61 1.90
N ILE A 133 -0.68 21.58 1.81
CA ILE A 133 -1.51 21.33 0.63
C ILE A 133 -2.44 22.52 0.41
N ASP A 134 -3.14 22.98 1.44
CA ASP A 134 -4.06 24.11 1.36
C ASP A 134 -3.35 25.40 0.95
N GLU A 135 -2.15 25.64 1.45
CA GLU A 135 -1.31 26.79 1.06
C GLU A 135 -0.95 26.76 -0.43
N VAL A 136 -0.64 25.60 -0.98
CA VAL A 136 -0.31 25.43 -2.41
C VAL A 136 -1.56 25.52 -3.27
N THR A 137 -2.65 24.88 -2.84
CA THR A 137 -3.87 24.77 -3.65
C THR A 137 -4.81 25.95 -3.53
N LYS A 138 -4.59 26.88 -2.58
CA LYS A 138 -5.46 28.06 -2.37
C LYS A 138 -5.68 28.95 -3.61
N HIS A 139 -4.80 28.85 -4.58
CA HIS A 139 -4.89 29.61 -5.85
C HIS A 139 -5.35 28.75 -7.04
N PHE A 140 -5.67 27.46 -6.79
CA PHE A 140 -6.16 26.60 -7.86
C PHE A 140 -7.58 27.00 -8.25
N THR A 141 -7.82 27.03 -9.54
CA THR A 141 -9.13 27.30 -10.15
C THR A 141 -9.50 26.13 -11.05
N ASP A 142 -10.76 26.03 -11.42
CA ASP A 142 -11.27 24.96 -12.29
C ASP A 142 -10.64 24.98 -13.71
N ASP A 143 -10.08 26.13 -14.11
CA ASP A 143 -9.42 26.30 -15.41
C ASP A 143 -7.93 25.94 -15.39
N MET A 144 -7.37 25.58 -14.23
CA MET A 144 -5.95 25.24 -14.12
C MET A 144 -5.66 23.82 -14.57
N VAL A 145 -4.61 23.68 -15.36
CA VAL A 145 -4.07 22.38 -15.79
C VAL A 145 -2.73 22.16 -15.11
N SER A 146 -2.61 21.05 -14.39
CA SER A 146 -1.33 20.62 -13.82
C SER A 146 -0.62 19.63 -14.73
N VAL A 147 0.69 19.80 -14.90
CA VAL A 147 1.52 18.89 -15.69
C VAL A 147 2.59 18.30 -14.77
N HIS A 148 2.61 16.97 -14.66
CA HIS A 148 3.67 16.24 -13.96
C HIS A 148 4.71 15.74 -14.97
N ILE A 149 5.95 16.23 -14.87
CA ILE A 149 7.06 15.78 -15.71
C ILE A 149 7.96 14.90 -14.85
N ARG A 150 7.93 13.59 -15.07
CA ARG A 150 8.78 12.62 -14.39
C ARG A 150 10.16 12.61 -15.07
N ARG A 151 11.23 12.95 -14.31
CA ARG A 151 12.60 13.07 -14.83
C ARG A 151 13.56 12.01 -14.30
N THR A 152 13.14 11.17 -13.36
CA THR A 152 14.06 10.40 -12.51
C THR A 152 14.14 8.91 -12.82
N ASP A 153 13.35 8.37 -13.72
CA ASP A 153 13.26 6.92 -13.88
C ASP A 153 14.25 6.31 -14.87
N GLN A 154 14.99 7.11 -15.58
CA GLN A 154 16.01 6.64 -16.53
C GLN A 154 17.14 7.67 -16.64
N ILE A 155 18.03 7.68 -15.66
CA ILE A 155 19.40 8.12 -15.88
C ILE A 155 20.23 6.84 -15.91
N ASN A 156 20.31 6.23 -17.08
CA ASN A 156 21.38 5.31 -17.45
C ASN A 156 22.50 6.11 -18.07
#